data_62142ba272bbd06c3ec71d157dc5ddea
#
_entry.id   62142ba272bbd06c3ec71d157dc5ddea
#
_cell.length_a   1.000
_cell.length_b   1.000
_cell.length_c   1.000
_cell.angle_alpha   90.00
_cell.angle_beta   90.00
_cell.angle_gamma   90.00
#
_symmetry.space_group_name_H-M   'P 1'
#
loop_
_entity.id
_entity.type
_entity.pdbx_description
1 polymer ?
#
loop_
_entity_poly.entity_id
_entity_poly.type
_entity_poly.pdbx_seq_one_letter_code
_entity_poly.pdbx_strand_id
1 'polypeptide(L)'
;MTAHDSSTTDPRVVESEIAKEQAHVDRVRAQLEIDENKARMLAKAGQDMYRSDRTSWVREEDGTAMFERDAFSYNAAKRLAVLDAEHEGLVFGRLDLADDEVRHIGRIGVRDADYEPLVIDWRARAAEPFYRATPSDPMGVVRRRVLRCRDDKVLGIEDDLLDSTSQANLPIIGEGALMASLSRARDTRMHSIVSTIQAEQDEAIRAPYQGVTTIMGGPGTGKTVVALHRAAFLLYSHRTRLENGGVLVIGPSSVFMSYIERVLPSLGEDSVTLRSVGQVP
;
A
#
# COMPACT_ATOMS: atom_id res chain seq x y z
N MET A 1 -28.02 36.35 2.58
CA MET A 1 -26.91 36.24 3.51
C MET A 1 -27.34 35.21 4.54
N THR A 2 -27.21 33.93 4.20
CA THR A 2 -27.55 32.82 5.06
C THR A 2 -26.22 32.13 5.41
N ALA A 3 -25.90 32.19 6.68
CA ALA A 3 -24.72 31.54 7.26
C ALA A 3 -24.74 30.02 6.96
N HIS A 4 -23.71 29.52 6.32
CA HIS A 4 -23.43 28.11 6.27
C HIS A 4 -23.10 27.70 7.70
N ASP A 5 -24.07 27.07 8.32
CA ASP A 5 -23.94 26.39 9.59
C ASP A 5 -22.93 25.25 9.37
N SER A 6 -21.79 25.35 10.04
CA SER A 6 -20.80 24.27 10.12
C SER A 6 -21.47 23.13 10.85
N SER A 7 -22.10 22.21 10.14
CA SER A 7 -22.76 21.05 10.70
C SER A 7 -21.71 20.16 11.36
N THR A 8 -21.55 20.33 12.66
CA THR A 8 -20.90 19.33 13.51
C THR A 8 -21.64 18.02 13.28
N THR A 9 -21.03 17.08 12.59
CA THR A 9 -21.65 15.78 12.26
C THR A 9 -22.06 15.10 13.56
N ASP A 10 -23.32 14.63 13.64
CA ASP A 10 -23.84 13.92 14.83
C ASP A 10 -22.85 12.79 15.23
N PRO A 11 -22.36 12.74 16.49
CA PRO A 11 -21.44 11.73 16.95
C PRO A 11 -21.91 10.29 16.68
N ARG A 12 -23.22 10.06 16.68
CA ARG A 12 -23.81 8.75 16.38
C ARG A 12 -23.61 8.34 14.92
N VAL A 13 -23.63 9.30 14.00
CA VAL A 13 -23.36 9.07 12.59
C VAL A 13 -21.88 8.74 12.40
N VAL A 14 -21.00 9.47 13.07
CA VAL A 14 -19.55 9.20 13.05
C VAL A 14 -19.24 7.81 13.57
N GLU A 15 -19.79 7.44 14.72
CA GLU A 15 -19.61 6.11 15.30
C GLU A 15 -20.14 5.00 14.38
N SER A 16 -21.30 5.21 13.76
CA SER A 16 -21.88 4.28 12.80
C SER A 16 -20.99 4.08 11.58
N GLU A 17 -20.45 5.16 11.02
CA GLU A 17 -19.56 5.09 9.86
C GLU A 17 -18.22 4.45 10.23
N ILE A 18 -17.64 4.77 11.38
CA ILE A 18 -16.44 4.09 11.91
C ILE A 18 -16.70 2.58 12.06
N ALA A 19 -17.86 2.20 12.59
CA ALA A 19 -18.20 0.79 12.75
C ALA A 19 -18.32 0.05 11.41
N LYS A 20 -18.81 0.70 10.35
CA LYS A 20 -18.86 0.13 8.99
C LYS A 20 -17.45 -0.11 8.44
N GLU A 21 -16.56 0.87 8.58
CA GLU A 21 -15.17 0.74 8.13
C GLU A 21 -14.43 -0.32 8.97
N GLN A 22 -14.67 -0.38 10.28
CA GLN A 22 -14.11 -1.42 11.15
C GLN A 22 -14.54 -2.82 10.70
N ALA A 23 -15.82 -3.01 10.41
CA ALA A 23 -16.31 -4.31 9.90
C ALA A 23 -15.65 -4.71 8.56
N HIS A 24 -15.31 -3.73 7.72
CA HIS A 24 -14.55 -3.99 6.49
C HIS A 24 -13.11 -4.39 6.81
N VAL A 25 -12.42 -3.66 7.68
CA VAL A 25 -11.05 -3.96 8.13
C VAL A 25 -10.98 -5.36 8.75
N ASP A 26 -11.95 -5.72 9.59
CA ASP A 26 -12.04 -7.05 10.21
C ASP A 26 -12.18 -8.16 9.15
N ARG A 27 -12.98 -7.93 8.09
CA ARG A 27 -13.12 -8.87 6.98
C ARG A 27 -11.81 -9.02 6.19
N VAL A 28 -11.12 -7.92 5.95
CA VAL A 28 -9.80 -7.94 5.30
C VAL A 28 -8.81 -8.73 6.14
N ARG A 29 -8.80 -8.52 7.45
CA ARG A 29 -7.92 -9.23 8.39
C ARG A 29 -8.19 -10.74 8.37
N ALA A 30 -9.45 -11.14 8.45
CA ALA A 30 -9.84 -12.55 8.39
C ALA A 30 -9.37 -13.21 7.08
N GLN A 31 -9.47 -12.51 5.95
CA GLN A 31 -8.98 -13.01 4.66
C GLN A 31 -7.46 -13.16 4.65
N LEU A 32 -6.72 -12.20 5.22
CA LEU A 32 -5.27 -12.29 5.32
C LEU A 32 -4.82 -13.46 6.18
N GLU A 33 -5.47 -13.74 7.29
CA GLU A 33 -5.17 -14.90 8.13
C GLU A 33 -5.37 -16.22 7.38
N ILE A 34 -6.41 -16.29 6.52
CA ILE A 34 -6.63 -17.44 5.62
C ILE A 34 -5.47 -17.57 4.62
N ASP A 35 -5.06 -16.46 4.00
CA ASP A 35 -3.99 -16.45 3.01
C ASP A 35 -2.62 -16.78 3.64
N GLU A 36 -2.34 -16.27 4.83
CA GLU A 36 -1.14 -16.62 5.61
C GLU A 36 -1.10 -18.11 5.93
N ASN A 37 -2.21 -18.66 6.43
CA ASN A 37 -2.27 -20.08 6.77
C ASN A 37 -2.06 -20.96 5.52
N LYS A 38 -2.66 -20.60 4.38
CA LYS A 38 -2.41 -21.27 3.10
C LYS A 38 -0.94 -21.20 2.70
N ALA A 39 -0.32 -20.01 2.78
CA ALA A 39 1.09 -19.82 2.45
C ALA A 39 2.01 -20.63 3.37
N ARG A 40 1.73 -20.66 4.69
CA ARG A 40 2.48 -21.49 5.66
C ARG A 40 2.34 -22.99 5.37
N MET A 41 1.15 -23.45 5.03
CA MET A 41 0.93 -24.86 4.66
C MET A 41 1.70 -25.24 3.40
N LEU A 42 1.71 -24.39 2.39
CA LEU A 42 2.45 -24.59 1.14
C LEU A 42 3.96 -24.59 1.38
N ALA A 43 4.47 -23.66 2.18
CA ALA A 43 5.88 -23.61 2.55
C ALA A 43 6.32 -24.89 3.31
N LYS A 44 5.49 -25.35 4.24
CA LYS A 44 5.75 -26.59 4.98
C LYS A 44 5.72 -27.83 4.07
N ALA A 45 4.72 -27.93 3.20
CA ALA A 45 4.63 -29.03 2.24
C ALA A 45 5.87 -29.09 1.32
N GLY A 46 6.35 -27.92 0.86
CA GLY A 46 7.61 -27.83 0.10
C GLY A 46 8.82 -28.32 0.88
N GLN A 47 8.92 -27.96 2.16
CA GLN A 47 10.02 -28.45 3.03
C GLN A 47 9.94 -29.95 3.31
N ASP A 48 8.76 -30.48 3.53
CA ASP A 48 8.56 -31.91 3.80
C ASP A 48 8.89 -32.78 2.57
N MET A 49 8.53 -32.30 1.36
CA MET A 49 8.97 -32.93 0.11
C MET A 49 10.50 -32.89 -0.06
N TYR A 50 11.14 -31.79 0.32
CA TYR A 50 12.61 -31.67 0.29
C TYR A 50 13.31 -32.67 1.23
N ARG A 51 12.71 -32.99 2.39
CA ARG A 51 13.23 -33.97 3.35
C ARG A 51 13.05 -35.41 2.88
N SER A 52 11.94 -35.74 2.20
CA SER A 52 11.67 -37.08 1.71
C SER A 52 12.55 -37.45 0.50
N ASP A 53 12.89 -36.50 -0.37
CA ASP A 53 13.71 -36.74 -1.56
C ASP A 53 15.21 -36.98 -1.26
N ARG A 54 15.72 -36.51 -0.10
CA ARG A 54 17.11 -36.82 0.31
C ARG A 54 17.37 -38.31 0.57
N THR A 55 16.33 -39.11 0.65
CA THR A 55 16.40 -40.58 0.85
C THR A 55 16.12 -41.40 -0.41
N SER A 56 15.74 -40.77 -1.52
CA SER A 56 15.48 -41.41 -2.80
C SER A 56 16.51 -41.00 -3.86
N TRP A 57 16.98 -41.97 -4.65
CA TRP A 57 17.88 -41.75 -5.78
C TRP A 57 17.18 -40.87 -6.84
N VAL A 58 17.75 -39.69 -7.08
CA VAL A 58 17.22 -38.70 -8.03
C VAL A 58 17.40 -39.19 -9.46
N ARG A 59 16.34 -39.33 -10.24
CA ARG A 59 16.38 -39.52 -11.70
C ARG A 59 16.49 -38.16 -12.38
N GLU A 60 17.23 -38.07 -13.49
CA GLU A 60 17.45 -36.86 -14.25
C GLU A 60 16.17 -36.16 -14.77
N GLU A 61 15.03 -36.86 -14.78
CA GLU A 61 13.73 -36.32 -15.22
C GLU A 61 13.03 -35.42 -14.17
N ASP A 62 13.53 -35.37 -12.93
CA ASP A 62 12.94 -34.63 -11.81
C ASP A 62 13.42 -33.16 -11.71
N GLY A 63 14.31 -32.70 -12.58
CA GLY A 63 14.87 -31.35 -12.53
C GLY A 63 13.83 -30.24 -12.66
N THR A 64 12.79 -30.42 -13.48
CA THR A 64 11.70 -29.44 -13.68
C THR A 64 10.80 -29.37 -12.45
N ALA A 65 10.47 -30.51 -11.85
CA ALA A 65 9.66 -30.59 -10.65
C ALA A 65 10.37 -29.98 -9.42
N MET A 66 11.72 -30.10 -9.33
CA MET A 66 12.52 -29.42 -8.31
C MET A 66 12.49 -27.91 -8.49
N PHE A 67 12.62 -27.41 -9.72
CA PHE A 67 12.63 -25.98 -9.99
C PHE A 67 11.25 -25.33 -9.72
N GLU A 68 10.16 -25.98 -10.11
CA GLU A 68 8.80 -25.53 -9.82
C GLU A 68 8.53 -25.49 -8.31
N ARG A 69 9.02 -26.46 -7.58
CA ARG A 69 8.88 -26.59 -6.13
C ARG A 69 9.65 -25.52 -5.36
N ASP A 70 10.91 -25.24 -5.77
CA ASP A 70 11.72 -24.19 -5.18
C ASP A 70 11.11 -22.80 -5.44
N ALA A 71 10.60 -22.57 -6.64
CA ALA A 71 9.87 -21.35 -6.98
C ALA A 71 8.58 -21.21 -6.15
N PHE A 72 7.86 -22.30 -5.90
CA PHE A 72 6.63 -22.29 -5.09
C PHE A 72 6.92 -21.97 -3.61
N SER A 73 7.94 -22.62 -3.04
CA SER A 73 8.39 -22.39 -1.66
C SER A 73 8.91 -20.96 -1.47
N TYR A 74 9.68 -20.45 -2.43
CA TYR A 74 10.17 -19.07 -2.43
C TYR A 74 9.04 -18.05 -2.50
N ASN A 75 8.07 -18.25 -3.40
CA ASN A 75 6.92 -17.36 -3.53
C ASN A 75 6.03 -17.36 -2.28
N ALA A 76 5.84 -18.51 -1.64
CA ALA A 76 5.10 -18.61 -0.38
C ALA A 76 5.83 -17.88 0.76
N ALA A 77 7.15 -18.04 0.89
CA ALA A 77 7.96 -17.34 1.88
C ALA A 77 7.97 -15.83 1.65
N LYS A 78 8.08 -15.39 0.39
CA LYS A 78 8.00 -13.98 0.00
C LYS A 78 6.63 -13.39 0.34
N ARG A 79 5.55 -14.14 0.09
CA ARG A 79 4.19 -13.68 0.44
C ARG A 79 4.02 -13.53 1.94
N LEU A 80 4.54 -14.47 2.74
CA LEU A 80 4.52 -14.39 4.20
C LEU A 80 5.29 -13.16 4.71
N ALA A 81 6.49 -12.90 4.18
CA ALA A 81 7.29 -11.75 4.58
C ALA A 81 6.57 -10.41 4.32
N VAL A 82 5.87 -10.29 3.19
CA VAL A 82 5.06 -9.11 2.86
C VAL A 82 3.88 -8.98 3.83
N LEU A 83 3.20 -10.07 4.14
CA LEU A 83 2.06 -10.07 5.07
C LEU A 83 2.51 -9.71 6.50
N ASP A 84 3.62 -10.28 6.98
CA ASP A 84 4.18 -9.99 8.31
C ASP A 84 4.67 -8.53 8.47
N ALA A 85 5.14 -7.90 7.39
CA ALA A 85 5.62 -6.52 7.42
C ALA A 85 4.51 -5.46 7.44
N GLU A 86 3.28 -5.79 7.04
CA GLU A 86 2.22 -4.84 6.71
C GLU A 86 1.08 -4.78 7.75
N HIS A 87 1.34 -5.18 9.00
CA HIS A 87 0.29 -5.21 10.03
C HIS A 87 -0.23 -3.83 10.46
N GLU A 88 0.49 -2.74 10.21
CA GLU A 88 0.10 -1.40 10.67
C GLU A 88 -0.61 -0.60 9.56
N GLY A 89 -1.91 -0.33 9.76
CA GLY A 89 -2.69 0.54 8.87
C GLY A 89 -2.84 -0.01 7.44
N LEU A 90 -3.19 -1.29 7.31
CA LEU A 90 -3.32 -2.00 6.04
C LEU A 90 -4.28 -1.29 5.07
N VAL A 91 -5.45 -0.87 5.56
CA VAL A 91 -6.45 -0.08 4.82
C VAL A 91 -6.39 1.36 5.33
N PHE A 92 -6.24 2.32 4.45
CA PHE A 92 -6.12 3.72 4.83
C PHE A 92 -7.03 4.67 4.03
N GLY A 93 -7.71 4.16 3.03
CA GLY A 93 -8.57 4.97 2.17
C GLY A 93 -9.77 4.23 1.62
N ARG A 94 -10.79 5.01 1.27
CA ARG A 94 -11.97 4.55 0.55
C ARG A 94 -12.36 5.60 -0.48
N LEU A 95 -12.77 5.14 -1.65
CA LEU A 95 -13.38 5.94 -2.70
C LEU A 95 -14.81 5.46 -2.92
N ASP A 96 -15.75 6.38 -2.89
CA ASP A 96 -17.11 6.14 -3.37
C ASP A 96 -17.21 6.77 -4.76
N LEU A 97 -17.50 5.96 -5.77
CA LEU A 97 -17.54 6.38 -7.16
C LEU A 97 -18.97 6.74 -7.61
N ALA A 98 -19.06 7.44 -8.73
CA ALA A 98 -20.34 7.92 -9.27
C ALA A 98 -21.27 6.80 -9.77
N ASP A 99 -20.73 5.60 -10.00
CA ASP A 99 -21.44 4.39 -10.41
C ASP A 99 -21.80 3.46 -9.23
N ASP A 100 -21.81 4.00 -8.00
CA ASP A 100 -22.05 3.28 -6.75
C ASP A 100 -20.99 2.22 -6.39
N GLU A 101 -19.88 2.15 -7.16
CA GLU A 101 -18.75 1.29 -6.80
C GLU A 101 -18.00 1.87 -5.59
N VAL A 102 -17.60 0.99 -4.68
CA VAL A 102 -16.78 1.34 -3.52
C VAL A 102 -15.42 0.67 -3.64
N ARG A 103 -14.34 1.45 -3.51
CA ARG A 103 -12.96 0.96 -3.54
C ARG A 103 -12.26 1.29 -2.23
N HIS A 104 -11.80 0.26 -1.53
CA HIS A 104 -10.91 0.46 -0.38
C HIS A 104 -9.47 0.41 -0.85
N ILE A 105 -8.68 1.39 -0.40
CA ILE A 105 -7.27 1.55 -0.79
C ILE A 105 -6.39 1.19 0.41
N GLY A 106 -5.37 0.40 0.13
CA GLY A 106 -4.46 -0.06 1.17
C GLY A 106 -3.03 -0.27 0.69
N ARG A 107 -2.19 -0.76 1.58
CA ARG A 107 -0.76 -0.98 1.33
C ARG A 107 -0.51 -2.13 0.37
N ILE A 108 -1.34 -3.16 0.46
CA ILE A 108 -1.31 -4.33 -0.42
C ILE A 108 -2.70 -4.63 -0.95
N GLY A 109 -2.77 -5.30 -2.10
CA GLY A 109 -4.03 -5.80 -2.64
C GLY A 109 -4.47 -7.07 -1.92
N VAL A 110 -5.73 -7.12 -1.49
CA VAL A 110 -6.37 -8.27 -0.88
C VAL A 110 -7.61 -8.62 -1.67
N ARG A 111 -7.81 -9.90 -1.95
CA ARG A 111 -9.00 -10.43 -2.63
C ARG A 111 -9.66 -11.48 -1.76
N ASP A 112 -10.98 -11.57 -1.85
CA ASP A 112 -11.71 -12.65 -1.19
C ASP A 112 -11.62 -13.99 -1.95
N ALA A 113 -12.38 -14.98 -1.50
CA ALA A 113 -12.40 -16.33 -2.08
C ALA A 113 -12.97 -16.34 -3.52
N ASP A 114 -13.80 -15.36 -3.88
CA ASP A 114 -14.39 -15.19 -5.20
C ASP A 114 -13.55 -14.30 -6.11
N TYR A 115 -12.32 -13.95 -5.67
CA TYR A 115 -11.37 -13.05 -6.33
C TYR A 115 -11.82 -11.60 -6.43
N GLU A 116 -12.88 -11.20 -5.70
CA GLU A 116 -13.30 -9.81 -5.63
C GLU A 116 -12.33 -8.98 -4.76
N PRO A 117 -12.00 -7.76 -5.16
CA PRO A 117 -11.04 -6.94 -4.46
C PRO A 117 -11.64 -6.41 -3.14
N LEU A 118 -11.14 -6.86 -2.00
CA LEU A 118 -11.40 -6.28 -0.70
C LEU A 118 -10.57 -5.02 -0.47
N VAL A 119 -9.33 -5.03 -0.94
CA VAL A 119 -8.41 -3.88 -0.86
C VAL A 119 -7.66 -3.76 -2.18
N ILE A 120 -7.63 -2.57 -2.72
CA ILE A 120 -6.84 -2.20 -3.90
C ILE A 120 -5.49 -1.67 -3.41
N ASP A 121 -4.42 -2.24 -3.95
CA ASP A 121 -3.06 -1.77 -3.71
C ASP A 121 -2.91 -0.31 -4.15
N TRP A 122 -2.33 0.53 -3.30
CA TRP A 122 -2.13 1.96 -3.57
C TRP A 122 -1.34 2.23 -4.87
N ARG A 123 -0.51 1.27 -5.30
CA ARG A 123 0.30 1.34 -6.53
C ARG A 123 -0.52 1.09 -7.79
N ALA A 124 -1.68 0.46 -7.67
CA ALA A 124 -2.56 0.17 -8.80
C ALA A 124 -3.11 1.45 -9.42
N ARG A 125 -3.39 1.42 -10.74
CA ARG A 125 -4.03 2.56 -11.43
C ARG A 125 -5.40 2.88 -10.84
N ALA A 126 -6.14 1.89 -10.38
CA ALA A 126 -7.45 2.07 -9.76
C ALA A 126 -7.40 2.86 -8.44
N ALA A 127 -6.22 2.99 -7.82
CA ALA A 127 -6.00 3.81 -6.63
C ALA A 127 -5.55 5.24 -6.95
N GLU A 128 -5.20 5.56 -8.19
CA GLU A 128 -4.73 6.90 -8.59
C GLU A 128 -5.69 8.02 -8.20
N PRO A 129 -7.03 7.88 -8.34
CA PRO A 129 -7.96 8.93 -7.95
C PRO A 129 -7.93 9.28 -6.46
N PHE A 130 -7.50 8.35 -5.58
CA PHE A 130 -7.33 8.64 -4.15
C PHE A 130 -6.33 9.79 -3.90
N TYR A 131 -5.31 9.92 -4.73
CA TYR A 131 -4.27 10.94 -4.58
C TYR A 131 -4.52 12.17 -5.44
N ARG A 132 -5.11 12.01 -6.62
CA ARG A 132 -5.15 13.04 -7.66
C ARG A 132 -6.52 13.69 -7.85
N ALA A 133 -7.61 13.04 -7.45
CA ALA A 133 -8.94 13.61 -7.60
C ALA A 133 -9.07 14.90 -6.78
N THR A 134 -9.65 15.92 -7.43
CA THR A 134 -9.93 17.23 -6.86
C THR A 134 -11.37 17.63 -7.17
N PRO A 135 -11.96 18.62 -6.49
CA PRO A 135 -13.29 19.12 -6.86
C PRO A 135 -13.40 19.67 -8.29
N SER A 136 -12.29 20.10 -8.89
CA SER A 136 -12.23 20.56 -10.29
C SER A 136 -12.06 19.41 -11.30
N ASP A 137 -11.49 18.30 -10.88
CA ASP A 137 -11.35 17.06 -11.65
C ASP A 137 -11.58 15.85 -10.72
N PRO A 138 -12.84 15.47 -10.49
CA PRO A 138 -13.18 14.42 -9.55
C PRO A 138 -12.74 13.00 -9.98
N MET A 139 -12.36 12.80 -11.23
CA MET A 139 -11.95 11.50 -11.77
C MET A 139 -12.98 10.38 -11.52
N GLY A 140 -14.28 10.71 -11.49
CA GLY A 140 -15.37 9.78 -11.17
C GLY A 140 -15.57 9.50 -9.69
N VAL A 141 -14.86 10.19 -8.79
CA VAL A 141 -15.00 10.03 -7.33
C VAL A 141 -16.01 11.04 -6.79
N VAL A 142 -16.98 10.55 -6.06
CA VAL A 142 -17.97 11.39 -5.33
C VAL A 142 -17.41 11.81 -3.98
N ARG A 143 -16.92 10.82 -3.21
CA ARG A 143 -16.33 11.03 -1.89
C ARG A 143 -15.03 10.25 -1.77
N ARG A 144 -14.00 10.94 -1.27
CA ARG A 144 -12.77 10.33 -0.79
C ARG A 144 -12.80 10.30 0.74
N ARG A 145 -12.61 9.13 1.33
CA ARG A 145 -12.52 8.94 2.78
C ARG A 145 -11.13 8.49 3.15
N VAL A 146 -10.50 9.17 4.11
CA VAL A 146 -9.25 8.76 4.74
C VAL A 146 -9.59 8.03 6.05
N LEU A 147 -9.04 6.83 6.23
CA LEU A 147 -9.15 6.04 7.44
C LEU A 147 -7.90 6.21 8.28
N ARG A 148 -8.07 6.63 9.52
CA ARG A 148 -6.98 6.65 10.51
C ARG A 148 -7.04 5.36 11.31
N CYS A 149 -6.11 4.45 11.01
CA CYS A 149 -6.00 3.18 11.70
C CYS A 149 -4.76 3.18 12.62
N ARG A 150 -4.85 2.38 13.68
CA ARG A 150 -3.70 1.93 14.46
C ARG A 150 -3.85 0.42 14.58
N ASP A 151 -2.85 -0.30 14.08
CA ASP A 151 -2.98 -1.73 13.84
C ASP A 151 -4.26 -1.99 13.01
N ASP A 152 -5.14 -2.85 13.45
CA ASP A 152 -6.41 -3.18 12.78
C ASP A 152 -7.60 -2.36 13.30
N LYS A 153 -7.37 -1.29 14.09
CA LYS A 153 -8.47 -0.46 14.64
C LYS A 153 -8.60 0.86 13.90
N VAL A 154 -9.81 1.12 13.42
CA VAL A 154 -10.21 2.41 12.84
C VAL A 154 -10.45 3.39 13.98
N LEU A 155 -9.55 4.36 14.14
CA LEU A 155 -9.61 5.39 15.18
C LEU A 155 -10.38 6.63 14.77
N GLY A 156 -10.59 6.81 13.46
CA GLY A 156 -11.30 7.96 12.93
C GLY A 156 -11.32 7.92 11.41
N ILE A 157 -12.24 8.69 10.86
CA ILE A 157 -12.45 8.83 9.43
C ILE A 157 -12.58 10.30 9.08
N GLU A 158 -12.22 10.66 7.86
CA GLU A 158 -12.34 12.02 7.34
C GLU A 158 -12.67 11.97 5.85
N ASP A 159 -13.65 12.77 5.46
CA ASP A 159 -14.22 12.76 4.12
C ASP A 159 -13.92 14.06 3.37
N ASP A 160 -13.53 13.92 2.10
CA ASP A 160 -13.53 14.99 1.11
C ASP A 160 -14.66 14.71 0.11
N LEU A 161 -15.61 15.62 -0.01
CA LEU A 161 -16.62 15.61 -1.06
C LEU A 161 -16.02 16.23 -2.32
N LEU A 162 -15.84 15.42 -3.36
CA LEU A 162 -15.21 15.84 -4.62
C LEU A 162 -16.24 16.18 -5.70
N ASP A 163 -17.36 15.45 -5.73
CA ASP A 163 -18.49 15.76 -6.62
C ASP A 163 -19.77 16.02 -5.83
N SER A 164 -20.10 17.29 -5.66
CA SER A 164 -21.32 17.74 -4.99
C SER A 164 -22.58 17.65 -5.88
N THR A 165 -22.43 17.34 -7.16
CA THR A 165 -23.57 17.20 -8.10
C THR A 165 -24.16 15.78 -8.05
N SER A 166 -23.43 14.83 -7.51
CA SER A 166 -23.91 13.47 -7.32
C SER A 166 -25.04 13.45 -6.30
N GLN A 167 -26.14 12.73 -6.64
CA GLN A 167 -27.29 12.55 -5.75
C GLN A 167 -27.02 11.53 -4.62
N ALA A 168 -25.79 11.05 -4.48
CA ALA A 168 -25.41 10.11 -3.43
C ALA A 168 -25.61 10.75 -2.05
N ASN A 169 -26.54 10.20 -1.26
CA ASN A 169 -26.87 10.69 0.07
C ASN A 169 -25.84 10.12 1.09
N LEU A 170 -24.56 10.49 0.87
CA LEU A 170 -23.44 10.01 1.67
C LEU A 170 -23.24 10.95 2.88
N PRO A 171 -23.13 10.43 4.11
CA PRO A 171 -22.72 11.24 5.25
C PRO A 171 -21.28 11.69 5.06
N ILE A 172 -21.03 13.01 5.16
CA ILE A 172 -19.69 13.60 5.07
C ILE A 172 -19.22 13.94 6.47
N ILE A 173 -18.05 13.44 6.84
CA ILE A 173 -17.49 13.54 8.18
C ILE A 173 -16.15 14.28 8.15
N GLY A 174 -16.06 15.39 8.89
CA GLY A 174 -14.83 16.07 9.28
C GLY A 174 -14.36 17.21 8.40
N GLU A 175 -13.79 18.20 9.05
CA GLU A 175 -12.84 19.17 8.51
C GLU A 175 -11.57 19.08 9.39
N GLY A 176 -10.42 18.71 8.82
CA GLY A 176 -9.18 18.90 9.53
C GLY A 176 -8.19 17.76 9.68
N ALA A 177 -8.33 16.62 8.97
CA ALA A 177 -7.36 15.51 9.03
C ALA A 177 -5.96 15.92 8.66
N LEU A 178 -5.83 16.74 7.63
CA LEU A 178 -4.52 17.19 7.19
C LEU A 178 -3.80 17.97 8.30
N MET A 179 -4.53 18.82 9.04
CA MET A 179 -3.96 19.58 10.15
C MET A 179 -3.64 18.69 11.37
N ALA A 180 -4.44 17.67 11.63
CA ALA A 180 -4.21 16.73 12.72
C ALA A 180 -3.06 15.75 12.42
N SER A 181 -2.82 15.39 11.15
CA SER A 181 -1.69 14.55 10.74
C SER A 181 -0.37 15.31 10.78
N LEU A 182 -0.35 16.57 10.36
CA LEU A 182 0.83 17.43 10.41
C LEU A 182 1.30 17.75 11.83
N SER A 183 0.38 17.83 12.80
CA SER A 183 0.73 18.12 14.20
C SER A 183 1.32 16.93 14.97
N ARG A 184 1.09 15.68 14.52
CA ARG A 184 1.59 14.45 15.15
C ARG A 184 2.84 13.84 14.52
N ALA A 185 3.31 14.37 13.40
CA ALA A 185 4.51 13.90 12.69
C ALA A 185 5.84 14.16 13.40
N ARG A 186 5.83 14.31 14.74
CA ARG A 186 7.03 14.51 15.56
C ARG A 186 7.58 13.23 16.18
N ASP A 187 7.08 12.09 15.80
CA ASP A 187 7.67 10.82 16.25
C ASP A 187 8.86 10.44 15.35
N THR A 188 9.93 9.97 15.96
CA THR A 188 11.26 9.75 15.36
C THR A 188 11.31 8.52 14.42
N ARG A 189 10.19 7.88 14.15
CA ARG A 189 10.06 6.77 13.19
C ARG A 189 9.36 7.25 11.95
N MET A 190 9.96 6.97 10.79
CA MET A 190 9.33 7.20 9.51
C MET A 190 8.23 6.14 9.33
N HIS A 191 7.01 6.47 9.78
CA HIS A 191 5.84 5.66 9.48
C HIS A 191 5.51 5.80 7.99
N SER A 192 4.92 4.77 7.42
CA SER A 192 4.50 4.78 6.02
C SER A 192 3.60 5.99 5.73
N ILE A 193 4.05 6.81 4.80
CA ILE A 193 3.39 8.06 4.41
C ILE A 193 2.41 7.83 3.24
N VAL A 194 2.13 6.57 2.89
CA VAL A 194 1.31 6.24 1.71
C VAL A 194 -0.05 6.92 1.73
N SER A 195 -0.67 7.06 2.90
CA SER A 195 -1.97 7.72 3.04
C SER A 195 -1.93 9.26 2.91
N THR A 196 -0.73 9.88 2.96
CA THR A 196 -0.55 11.33 2.96
C THR A 196 0.26 11.84 1.76
N ILE A 197 0.46 11.01 0.74
CA ILE A 197 1.10 11.42 -0.51
C ILE A 197 0.23 12.50 -1.16
N GLN A 198 0.84 13.65 -1.45
CA GLN A 198 0.17 14.75 -2.15
C GLN A 198 0.13 14.49 -3.66
N ALA A 199 -0.76 15.18 -4.37
CA ALA A 199 -0.96 14.98 -5.81
C ALA A 199 0.33 15.20 -6.62
N GLU A 200 1.12 16.21 -6.28
CA GLU A 200 2.39 16.51 -6.95
C GLU A 200 3.46 15.42 -6.67
N GLN A 201 3.43 14.85 -5.48
CA GLN A 201 4.30 13.72 -5.11
C GLN A 201 3.87 12.47 -5.87
N ASP A 202 2.57 12.20 -5.97
CA ASP A 202 2.02 11.05 -6.72
C ASP A 202 2.34 11.17 -8.22
N GLU A 203 2.26 12.36 -8.79
CA GLU A 203 2.68 12.60 -10.18
C GLU A 203 4.14 12.20 -10.41
N ALA A 204 5.04 12.60 -9.51
CA ALA A 204 6.45 12.22 -9.60
C ALA A 204 6.69 10.72 -9.38
N ILE A 205 5.92 10.09 -8.48
CA ILE A 205 5.97 8.65 -8.21
C ILE A 205 5.57 7.86 -9.46
N ARG A 206 4.46 8.26 -10.12
CA ARG A 206 3.89 7.56 -11.27
C ARG A 206 4.45 8.01 -12.63
N ALA A 207 5.39 8.96 -12.65
CA ALA A 207 6.01 9.40 -13.90
C ALA A 207 6.61 8.21 -14.68
N PRO A 208 6.65 8.25 -16.04
CA PRO A 208 7.17 7.17 -16.86
C PRO A 208 8.55 6.69 -16.41
N TYR A 209 8.81 5.37 -16.51
CA TYR A 209 10.09 4.81 -16.08
C TYR A 209 11.23 5.11 -17.07
N GLN A 210 10.88 5.45 -18.30
CA GLN A 210 11.85 5.76 -19.35
C GLN A 210 12.42 7.17 -19.19
N GLY A 211 13.72 7.31 -19.38
CA GLY A 211 14.41 8.58 -19.29
C GLY A 211 14.84 8.94 -17.86
N VAL A 212 14.95 10.23 -17.59
CA VAL A 212 15.40 10.78 -16.30
C VAL A 212 14.28 11.61 -15.67
N THR A 213 13.94 11.27 -14.45
CA THR A 213 13.02 12.08 -13.63
C THR A 213 13.83 12.80 -12.56
N THR A 214 13.80 14.14 -12.56
CA THR A 214 14.46 14.96 -11.54
C THR A 214 13.44 15.46 -10.54
N ILE A 215 13.68 15.17 -9.25
CA ILE A 215 12.81 15.60 -8.14
C ILE A 215 13.54 16.69 -7.36
N MET A 216 13.02 17.93 -7.40
CA MET A 216 13.58 19.07 -6.72
C MET A 216 12.66 19.54 -5.59
N GLY A 217 13.23 20.18 -4.58
CA GLY A 217 12.51 20.74 -3.44
C GLY A 217 13.42 21.07 -2.27
N GLY A 218 12.92 21.85 -1.34
CA GLY A 218 13.63 22.25 -0.12
C GLY A 218 13.86 21.07 0.85
N PRO A 219 14.60 21.29 1.94
CA PRO A 219 14.70 20.30 3.02
C PRO A 219 13.33 19.97 3.60
N GLY A 220 13.08 18.68 3.91
CA GLY A 220 11.81 18.25 4.53
C GLY A 220 10.61 18.11 3.59
N THR A 221 10.73 18.40 2.28
CA THR A 221 9.62 18.29 1.30
C THR A 221 9.31 16.85 0.86
N GLY A 222 9.93 15.84 1.46
CA GLY A 222 9.63 14.44 1.17
C GLY A 222 10.35 13.84 -0.04
N LYS A 223 11.39 14.47 -0.62
CA LYS A 223 12.10 13.95 -1.81
C LYS A 223 12.52 12.49 -1.71
N THR A 224 13.09 12.10 -0.58
CA THR A 224 13.50 10.70 -0.32
C THR A 224 12.31 9.77 -0.29
N VAL A 225 11.22 10.20 0.32
CA VAL A 225 9.95 9.46 0.36
C VAL A 225 9.43 9.22 -1.04
N VAL A 226 9.35 10.28 -1.84
CA VAL A 226 8.92 10.18 -3.26
C VAL A 226 9.81 9.21 -4.03
N ALA A 227 11.14 9.29 -3.87
CA ALA A 227 12.07 8.39 -4.55
C ALA A 227 11.84 6.91 -4.18
N LEU A 228 11.62 6.61 -2.89
CA LEU A 228 11.36 5.24 -2.42
C LEU A 228 10.00 4.72 -2.89
N HIS A 229 8.94 5.54 -2.80
CA HIS A 229 7.62 5.16 -3.30
C HIS A 229 7.62 4.99 -4.81
N ARG A 230 8.41 5.79 -5.55
CA ARG A 230 8.63 5.60 -6.97
C ARG A 230 9.31 4.25 -7.26
N ALA A 231 10.32 3.88 -6.50
CA ALA A 231 10.97 2.57 -6.64
C ALA A 231 9.94 1.44 -6.44
N ALA A 232 9.14 1.49 -5.39
CA ALA A 232 8.08 0.53 -5.12
C ALA A 232 7.01 0.51 -6.23
N PHE A 233 6.58 1.67 -6.72
CA PHE A 233 5.63 1.79 -7.83
C PHE A 233 6.18 1.17 -9.12
N LEU A 234 7.44 1.42 -9.46
CA LEU A 234 8.07 0.89 -10.66
C LEU A 234 8.21 -0.64 -10.59
N LEU A 235 8.63 -1.19 -9.44
CA LEU A 235 8.71 -2.63 -9.21
C LEU A 235 7.34 -3.30 -9.32
N TYR A 236 6.30 -2.67 -8.80
CA TYR A 236 4.93 -3.15 -8.93
C TYR A 236 4.43 -3.11 -10.38
N SER A 237 4.55 -1.96 -11.05
CA SER A 237 3.96 -1.70 -12.37
C SER A 237 4.73 -2.36 -13.51
N HIS A 238 6.05 -2.60 -13.35
CA HIS A 238 6.94 -3.16 -14.37
C HIS A 238 7.61 -4.44 -13.90
N ARG A 239 6.91 -5.22 -13.08
CA ARG A 239 7.41 -6.44 -12.42
C ARG A 239 8.15 -7.37 -13.38
N THR A 240 7.55 -7.73 -14.51
CA THR A 240 8.15 -8.65 -15.48
C THR A 240 9.47 -8.16 -16.07
N ARG A 241 9.71 -6.85 -16.12
CA ARG A 241 10.96 -6.26 -16.62
C ARG A 241 12.01 -6.12 -15.54
N LEU A 242 11.60 -5.78 -14.32
CA LEU A 242 12.48 -5.45 -13.21
C LEU A 242 12.75 -6.66 -12.29
N GLU A 243 12.02 -7.75 -12.44
CA GLU A 243 12.14 -8.96 -11.61
C GLU A 243 13.54 -9.60 -11.69
N ASN A 244 14.20 -9.53 -12.86
CA ASN A 244 15.55 -10.08 -13.07
C ASN A 244 16.68 -9.05 -12.85
N GLY A 245 16.40 -7.75 -12.87
CA GLY A 245 17.39 -6.68 -12.76
C GLY A 245 17.27 -5.83 -11.49
N GLY A 246 16.10 -5.81 -10.90
CA GLY A 246 15.80 -5.03 -9.70
C GLY A 246 15.86 -3.51 -9.90
N VAL A 247 15.80 -2.79 -8.80
CA VAL A 247 16.01 -1.34 -8.70
C VAL A 247 17.24 -1.09 -7.83
N LEU A 248 18.18 -0.31 -8.34
CA LEU A 248 19.35 0.14 -7.57
C LEU A 248 19.07 1.53 -6.97
N VAL A 249 19.12 1.62 -5.65
CA VAL A 249 19.05 2.88 -4.93
C VAL A 249 20.44 3.25 -4.43
N ILE A 250 20.92 4.42 -4.81
CA ILE A 250 22.23 4.94 -4.41
C ILE A 250 22.04 6.13 -3.47
N GLY A 251 22.64 6.07 -2.30
CA GLY A 251 22.59 7.14 -1.31
C GLY A 251 23.97 7.67 -0.88
N PRO A 252 23.99 8.76 -0.14
CA PRO A 252 25.23 9.47 0.19
C PRO A 252 26.15 8.71 1.14
N SER A 253 25.62 7.86 2.01
CA SER A 253 26.39 7.13 3.03
C SER A 253 25.76 5.79 3.39
N SER A 254 26.54 4.87 3.95
CA SER A 254 26.06 3.57 4.46
C SER A 254 25.05 3.74 5.59
N VAL A 255 25.20 4.73 6.46
CA VAL A 255 24.26 5.04 7.55
C VAL A 255 22.90 5.44 6.98
N PHE A 256 22.89 6.28 5.94
CA PHE A 256 21.68 6.66 5.23
C PHE A 256 21.01 5.43 4.56
N MET A 257 21.81 4.56 3.96
CA MET A 257 21.27 3.34 3.33
C MET A 257 20.67 2.36 4.36
N SER A 258 21.28 2.20 5.53
CA SER A 258 20.72 1.39 6.62
C SER A 258 19.40 1.97 7.19
N TYR A 259 19.24 3.28 7.12
CA TYR A 259 17.95 3.92 7.44
C TYR A 259 16.89 3.58 6.37
N ILE A 260 17.23 3.69 5.10
CA ILE A 260 16.35 3.36 3.97
C ILE A 260 15.93 1.88 3.99
N GLU A 261 16.86 0.98 4.31
CA GLU A 261 16.62 -0.46 4.40
C GLU A 261 15.46 -0.82 5.36
N ARG A 262 15.27 -0.04 6.42
CA ARG A 262 14.18 -0.24 7.38
C ARG A 262 12.82 0.25 6.89
N VAL A 263 12.81 1.11 5.88
CA VAL A 263 11.59 1.72 5.33
C VAL A 263 11.04 0.91 4.14
N LEU A 264 11.94 0.28 3.36
CA LEU A 264 11.58 -0.46 2.16
C LEU A 264 10.60 -1.62 2.41
N PRO A 265 10.72 -2.45 3.47
CA PRO A 265 9.76 -3.52 3.73
C PRO A 265 8.33 -3.01 3.90
N SER A 266 8.14 -1.82 4.48
CA SER A 266 6.83 -1.19 4.62
C SER A 266 6.20 -0.72 3.30
N LEU A 267 6.94 -0.82 2.19
CA LEU A 267 6.47 -0.54 0.83
C LEU A 267 6.15 -1.82 0.05
N GLY A 268 6.29 -3.00 0.68
CA GLY A 268 5.95 -4.30 0.09
C GLY A 268 6.93 -4.77 -0.98
N GLU A 269 8.21 -4.32 -0.97
CA GLU A 269 9.17 -4.63 -2.03
C GLU A 269 10.53 -5.09 -1.48
N ASP A 270 10.97 -6.28 -1.92
CA ASP A 270 12.26 -6.89 -1.53
C ASP A 270 13.33 -6.78 -2.62
N SER A 271 12.95 -6.44 -3.86
CA SER A 271 13.85 -6.49 -5.03
C SER A 271 14.61 -5.18 -5.24
N VAL A 272 15.06 -4.55 -4.15
CA VAL A 272 15.80 -3.30 -4.19
C VAL A 272 17.24 -3.53 -3.71
N THR A 273 18.21 -3.16 -4.53
CA THR A 273 19.63 -3.16 -4.14
C THR A 273 20.01 -1.77 -3.62
N LEU A 274 20.52 -1.73 -2.40
CA LEU A 274 20.96 -0.50 -1.74
C LEU A 274 22.48 -0.37 -1.80
N ARG A 275 23.01 0.77 -2.26
CA ARG A 275 24.44 1.08 -2.28
C ARG A 275 24.70 2.50 -1.83
N SER A 276 25.78 2.71 -1.09
CA SER A 276 26.31 4.07 -0.91
C SER A 276 27.21 4.44 -2.10
N VAL A 277 27.40 5.75 -2.33
CA VAL A 277 28.27 6.23 -3.42
C VAL A 277 29.67 5.61 -3.38
N GLY A 278 30.22 5.39 -2.17
CA GLY A 278 31.54 4.74 -2.00
C GLY A 278 31.56 3.23 -2.28
N GLN A 279 30.41 2.59 -2.52
CA GLN A 279 30.28 1.15 -2.81
C GLN A 279 29.91 0.87 -4.29
N VAL A 280 29.77 1.92 -5.07
CA VAL A 280 29.55 1.82 -6.52
C VAL A 280 30.94 1.72 -7.16
N PRO A 281 31.22 0.65 -7.96
CA PRO A 281 32.52 0.49 -8.60
C PRO A 281 32.81 1.55 -9.65
#